data_c730b0921e031c69c8d0f317ae8046d7
#
_entry.id   c730b0921e031c69c8d0f317ae8046d7
#
_cell.length_a   1.000
_cell.length_b   1.000
_cell.length_c   1.000
_cell.angle_alpha   90.00
_cell.angle_beta   90.00
_cell.angle_gamma   90.00
#
_symmetry.space_group_name_H-M   'P 1'
#
loop_
_entity.id
_entity.type
_entity.pdbx_description
1 polymer ?
#
loop_
_entity_poly.entity_id
_entity_poly.type
_entity_poly.pdbx_seq_one_letter_code
_entity_poly.pdbx_strand_id
1 'polypeptide(L)'
;MPRAAILDVDGTLVDSNDAHAQAWVTAFNEAGIDVSYDRVRRAIGMGGDKLLPHVSGLSAESQVGRRVSARRGEIFRSDFLPHLNGFPRVRELVQQLLADGYRVVVASSAESQELDPLLEIAGITDLLQARASSNDANRSKPDPDIVVAALNRSGAERSQAIMLGDTPYDVEAALAAGIEIVGVETGGWGPDDLRGAAEVHTGVAELCAHYPDSIFARLAAASSLP
;
A
#
# COMPACT_ATOMS: atom_id res chain seq x y z
N MET A 1 17.32 -14.61 12.60
CA MET A 1 17.01 -14.30 11.18
C MET A 1 16.49 -12.87 11.09
N PRO A 2 16.69 -12.12 9.97
CA PRO A 2 16.12 -10.80 9.84
C PRO A 2 14.60 -10.88 9.77
N ARG A 3 13.91 -9.94 10.43
CA ARG A 3 12.46 -9.75 10.34
C ARG A 3 12.15 -8.61 9.38
N ALA A 4 10.98 -8.65 8.73
CA ALA A 4 10.55 -7.61 7.84
C ALA A 4 9.14 -7.11 8.17
N ALA A 5 8.97 -5.78 8.18
CA ALA A 5 7.69 -5.13 8.09
C ALA A 5 7.55 -4.56 6.68
N ILE A 6 6.59 -5.07 5.92
CA ILE A 6 6.31 -4.64 4.55
C ILE A 6 5.11 -3.71 4.60
N LEU A 7 5.30 -2.44 4.25
CA LEU A 7 4.27 -1.42 4.42
C LEU A 7 3.72 -1.01 3.05
N ASP A 8 2.40 -1.07 2.89
CA ASP A 8 1.72 -0.33 1.83
C ASP A 8 1.74 1.18 2.13
N VAL A 9 1.36 2.03 1.18
CA VAL A 9 1.47 3.49 1.31
C VAL A 9 0.11 4.17 1.21
N ASP A 10 -0.58 3.97 0.09
CA ASP A 10 -1.81 4.68 -0.23
C ASP A 10 -2.97 4.16 0.60
N GLY A 11 -3.58 5.01 1.43
CA GLY A 11 -4.62 4.58 2.38
C GLY A 11 -4.07 3.92 3.66
N THR A 12 -2.77 3.57 3.69
CA THR A 12 -2.11 2.94 4.83
C THR A 12 -1.23 3.94 5.60
N LEU A 13 -0.31 4.60 4.94
CA LEU A 13 0.61 5.58 5.53
C LEU A 13 0.21 7.02 5.19
N VAL A 14 -0.41 7.22 4.04
CA VAL A 14 -0.87 8.52 3.52
C VAL A 14 -2.35 8.43 3.17
N ASP A 15 -3.10 9.48 3.52
CA ASP A 15 -4.53 9.61 3.16
C ASP A 15 -4.65 10.08 1.70
N SER A 16 -4.49 9.14 0.77
CA SER A 16 -4.37 9.42 -0.67
C SER A 16 -5.44 8.74 -1.53
N ASN A 17 -6.21 7.79 -0.99
CA ASN A 17 -7.12 6.95 -1.77
C ASN A 17 -8.19 7.75 -2.52
N ASP A 18 -8.79 8.76 -1.87
CA ASP A 18 -9.82 9.62 -2.50
C ASP A 18 -9.20 10.51 -3.58
N ALA A 19 -7.99 10.99 -3.37
CA ALA A 19 -7.23 11.76 -4.34
C ALA A 19 -6.91 10.95 -5.61
N HIS A 20 -6.45 9.70 -5.42
CA HIS A 20 -6.24 8.78 -6.54
C HIS A 20 -7.54 8.50 -7.30
N ALA A 21 -8.64 8.21 -6.58
CA ALA A 21 -9.93 7.96 -7.22
C ALA A 21 -10.40 9.16 -8.04
N GLN A 22 -10.30 10.37 -7.49
CA GLN A 22 -10.69 11.59 -8.18
C GLN A 22 -9.82 11.87 -9.41
N ALA A 23 -8.51 11.64 -9.32
CA ALA A 23 -7.59 11.79 -10.45
C ALA A 23 -7.94 10.82 -11.60
N TRP A 24 -8.26 9.55 -11.26
CA TRP A 24 -8.72 8.58 -12.25
C TRP A 24 -10.04 8.99 -12.92
N VAL A 25 -11.06 9.37 -12.13
CA VAL A 25 -12.36 9.82 -12.65
C VAL A 25 -12.19 11.01 -13.57
N THR A 26 -11.38 11.99 -13.19
CA THR A 26 -11.09 13.16 -14.02
C THR A 26 -10.42 12.76 -15.33
N ALA A 27 -9.41 11.89 -15.30
CA ALA A 27 -8.71 11.43 -16.50
C ALA A 27 -9.62 10.62 -17.45
N PHE A 28 -10.52 9.79 -16.91
CA PHE A 28 -11.52 9.07 -17.70
C PHE A 28 -12.51 10.04 -18.36
N ASN A 29 -13.04 11.01 -17.62
CA ASN A 29 -13.98 12.00 -18.12
C ASN A 29 -13.37 12.85 -19.25
N GLU A 30 -12.11 13.29 -19.10
CA GLU A 30 -11.37 14.00 -20.17
C GLU A 30 -11.18 13.14 -21.43
N ALA A 31 -11.14 11.83 -21.28
CA ALA A 31 -11.08 10.89 -22.41
C ALA A 31 -12.46 10.54 -22.99
N GLY A 32 -13.55 11.12 -22.46
CA GLY A 32 -14.92 10.82 -22.87
C GLY A 32 -15.45 9.46 -22.39
N ILE A 33 -14.87 8.92 -21.32
CA ILE A 33 -15.22 7.63 -20.71
C ILE A 33 -15.93 7.90 -19.38
N ASP A 34 -17.20 7.53 -19.30
CA ASP A 34 -17.99 7.68 -18.08
C ASP A 34 -17.73 6.51 -17.11
N VAL A 35 -17.26 6.82 -15.91
CA VAL A 35 -17.04 5.86 -14.82
C VAL A 35 -17.53 6.46 -13.50
N SER A 36 -18.18 5.65 -12.67
CA SER A 36 -18.62 6.14 -11.37
C SER A 36 -17.43 6.25 -10.40
N TYR A 37 -17.45 7.29 -9.56
CA TYR A 37 -16.45 7.50 -8.51
C TYR A 37 -16.36 6.27 -7.59
N ASP A 38 -17.49 5.75 -7.10
CA ASP A 38 -17.50 4.61 -6.16
C ASP A 38 -16.86 3.36 -6.76
N ARG A 39 -17.07 3.12 -8.07
CA ARG A 39 -16.43 1.98 -8.74
C ARG A 39 -14.92 2.16 -8.83
N VAL A 40 -14.46 3.35 -9.13
CA VAL A 40 -13.03 3.68 -9.16
C VAL A 40 -12.45 3.60 -7.74
N ARG A 41 -13.11 4.21 -6.77
CA ARG A 41 -12.66 4.25 -5.37
C ARG A 41 -12.46 2.86 -4.77
N ARG A 42 -13.37 1.92 -5.08
CA ARG A 42 -13.24 0.53 -4.65
C ARG A 42 -12.15 -0.25 -5.38
N ALA A 43 -11.65 0.24 -6.49
CA ALA A 43 -10.53 -0.35 -7.21
C ALA A 43 -9.17 0.24 -6.81
N ILE A 44 -9.14 1.32 -5.99
CA ILE A 44 -7.89 1.85 -5.43
C ILE A 44 -7.25 0.79 -4.52
N GLY A 45 -5.95 0.64 -4.64
CA GLY A 45 -5.16 -0.47 -4.07
C GLY A 45 -4.66 -1.44 -5.15
N MET A 46 -5.41 -1.59 -6.26
CA MET A 46 -4.87 -2.20 -7.48
C MET A 46 -3.89 -1.24 -8.16
N GLY A 47 -2.91 -1.76 -8.89
CA GLY A 47 -2.16 -0.94 -9.84
C GLY A 47 -2.98 -0.57 -11.07
N GLY A 48 -2.54 0.47 -11.78
CA GLY A 48 -3.26 0.99 -12.95
C GLY A 48 -3.46 -0.02 -14.07
N ASP A 49 -2.56 -1.02 -14.20
CA ASP A 49 -2.67 -2.14 -15.15
C ASP A 49 -3.94 -2.98 -14.93
N LYS A 50 -4.43 -3.08 -13.69
CA LYS A 50 -5.64 -3.81 -13.33
C LYS A 50 -6.84 -2.91 -13.10
N LEU A 51 -6.65 -1.76 -12.44
CA LEU A 51 -7.72 -0.80 -12.18
C LEU A 51 -8.37 -0.35 -13.48
N LEU A 52 -7.60 0.05 -14.48
CA LEU A 52 -8.12 0.61 -15.72
C LEU A 52 -9.04 -0.38 -16.45
N PRO A 53 -8.64 -1.63 -16.76
CA PRO A 53 -9.54 -2.59 -17.37
C PRO A 53 -10.71 -2.98 -16.46
N HIS A 54 -10.51 -3.03 -15.15
CA HIS A 54 -11.57 -3.37 -14.21
C HIS A 54 -12.71 -2.35 -14.22
N VAL A 55 -12.41 -1.05 -14.28
CA VAL A 55 -13.43 0.00 -14.18
C VAL A 55 -14.00 0.41 -15.53
N SER A 56 -13.23 0.34 -16.61
CA SER A 56 -13.63 0.83 -17.93
C SER A 56 -13.77 -0.25 -19.00
N GLY A 57 -13.25 -1.45 -18.77
CA GLY A 57 -13.18 -2.51 -19.79
C GLY A 57 -12.10 -2.28 -20.86
N LEU A 58 -11.36 -1.18 -20.81
CA LEU A 58 -10.29 -0.89 -21.76
C LEU A 58 -9.00 -1.58 -21.36
N SER A 59 -8.21 -2.03 -22.32
CA SER A 59 -6.86 -2.51 -22.02
C SER A 59 -5.96 -1.35 -21.61
N ALA A 60 -5.20 -1.53 -20.53
CA ALA A 60 -4.16 -0.58 -20.09
C ALA A 60 -3.09 -0.35 -21.17
N GLU A 61 -2.81 -1.38 -21.99
CA GLU A 61 -1.85 -1.38 -23.09
C GLU A 61 -2.36 -0.67 -24.36
N SER A 62 -3.66 -0.36 -24.42
CA SER A 62 -4.23 0.38 -25.55
C SER A 62 -3.71 1.82 -25.59
N GLN A 63 -3.79 2.45 -26.76
CA GLN A 63 -3.40 3.86 -26.89
C GLN A 63 -4.22 4.77 -25.96
N VAL A 64 -5.52 4.50 -25.82
CA VAL A 64 -6.42 5.26 -24.93
C VAL A 64 -6.06 4.96 -23.47
N GLY A 65 -5.87 3.69 -23.11
CA GLY A 65 -5.49 3.29 -21.75
C GLY A 65 -4.22 3.96 -21.27
N ARG A 66 -3.16 3.91 -22.08
CA ARG A 66 -1.88 4.61 -21.75
C ARG A 66 -2.07 6.12 -21.58
N ARG A 67 -2.88 6.75 -22.43
CA ARG A 67 -3.17 8.19 -22.33
C ARG A 67 -3.91 8.53 -21.03
N VAL A 68 -4.93 7.74 -20.68
CA VAL A 68 -5.70 7.92 -19.44
C VAL A 68 -4.78 7.75 -18.22
N SER A 69 -3.96 6.69 -18.18
CA SER A 69 -3.03 6.45 -17.08
C SER A 69 -2.01 7.59 -16.93
N ALA A 70 -1.41 8.06 -18.03
CA ALA A 70 -0.47 9.18 -18.00
C ALA A 70 -1.15 10.46 -17.47
N ARG A 71 -2.36 10.75 -17.98
CA ARG A 71 -3.13 11.93 -17.56
C ARG A 71 -3.53 11.88 -16.09
N ARG A 72 -3.94 10.70 -15.59
CA ARG A 72 -4.20 10.48 -14.17
C ARG A 72 -2.98 10.83 -13.31
N GLY A 73 -1.80 10.36 -13.71
CA GLY A 73 -0.55 10.67 -12.99
C GLY A 73 -0.24 12.18 -12.96
N GLU A 74 -0.45 12.89 -14.08
CA GLU A 74 -0.30 14.35 -14.13
C GLU A 74 -1.25 15.04 -13.15
N ILE A 75 -2.56 14.73 -13.22
CA ILE A 75 -3.60 15.30 -12.35
C ILE A 75 -3.27 15.01 -10.88
N PHE A 76 -2.93 13.77 -10.54
CA PHE A 76 -2.60 13.40 -9.16
C PHE A 76 -1.44 14.25 -8.64
N ARG A 77 -0.34 14.33 -9.38
CA ARG A 77 0.86 15.06 -8.95
C ARG A 77 0.65 16.57 -8.87
N SER A 78 -0.15 17.17 -9.79
CA SER A 78 -0.34 18.63 -9.80
C SER A 78 -1.41 19.09 -8.82
N ASP A 79 -2.54 18.38 -8.75
CA ASP A 79 -3.75 18.90 -8.12
C ASP A 79 -3.99 18.32 -6.72
N PHE A 80 -3.48 17.11 -6.45
CA PHE A 80 -3.76 16.41 -5.19
C PHE A 80 -2.53 16.23 -4.29
N LEU A 81 -1.44 15.74 -4.83
CA LEU A 81 -0.25 15.39 -4.05
C LEU A 81 0.24 16.50 -3.10
N PRO A 82 0.24 17.79 -3.49
CA PRO A 82 0.68 18.86 -2.59
C PRO A 82 -0.22 19.11 -1.37
N HIS A 83 -1.41 18.53 -1.36
CA HIS A 83 -2.43 18.72 -0.33
C HIS A 83 -2.65 17.48 0.56
N LEU A 84 -1.93 16.39 0.30
CA LEU A 84 -2.04 15.16 1.06
C LEU A 84 -1.37 15.26 2.43
N ASN A 85 -1.85 14.41 3.34
CA ASN A 85 -1.29 14.29 4.69
C ASN A 85 -0.97 12.84 5.00
N GLY A 86 0.09 12.62 5.76
CA GLY A 86 0.34 11.32 6.38
C GLY A 86 -0.67 11.02 7.48
N PHE A 87 -1.01 9.75 7.66
CA PHE A 87 -1.85 9.36 8.80
C PHE A 87 -1.10 9.60 10.13
N PRO A 88 -1.85 9.86 11.23
CA PRO A 88 -1.25 10.07 12.53
C PRO A 88 -0.40 8.89 12.98
N ARG A 89 0.74 9.18 13.63
CA ARG A 89 1.66 8.22 14.26
C ARG A 89 2.37 7.25 13.32
N VAL A 90 2.32 7.46 11.99
CA VAL A 90 3.04 6.61 11.02
C VAL A 90 4.54 6.55 11.32
N ARG A 91 5.17 7.71 11.54
CA ARG A 91 6.61 7.75 11.87
C ARG A 91 6.92 7.03 13.19
N GLU A 92 6.04 7.15 14.18
CA GLU A 92 6.19 6.47 15.47
C GLU A 92 6.12 4.95 15.31
N LEU A 93 5.17 4.43 14.51
CA LEU A 93 5.09 3.00 14.20
C LEU A 93 6.38 2.50 13.54
N VAL A 94 6.87 3.22 12.53
CA VAL A 94 8.10 2.83 11.83
C VAL A 94 9.31 2.81 12.79
N GLN A 95 9.43 3.81 13.66
CA GLN A 95 10.48 3.85 14.70
C GLN A 95 10.38 2.67 15.67
N GLN A 96 9.16 2.30 16.08
CA GLN A 96 8.94 1.14 16.96
C GLN A 96 9.32 -0.16 16.26
N LEU A 97 8.92 -0.37 15.01
CA LEU A 97 9.31 -1.53 14.21
C LEU A 97 10.84 -1.66 14.08
N LEU A 98 11.52 -0.54 13.82
CA LEU A 98 12.98 -0.51 13.76
C LEU A 98 13.63 -0.85 15.12
N ALA A 99 13.09 -0.32 16.21
CA ALA A 99 13.57 -0.62 17.56
C ALA A 99 13.42 -2.11 17.91
N ASP A 100 12.38 -2.76 17.42
CA ASP A 100 12.14 -4.20 17.54
C ASP A 100 12.95 -5.05 16.54
N GLY A 101 13.84 -4.43 15.78
CA GLY A 101 14.74 -5.11 14.85
C GLY A 101 14.14 -5.53 13.53
N TYR A 102 12.99 -4.95 13.14
CA TYR A 102 12.45 -5.14 11.80
C TYR A 102 13.25 -4.38 10.74
N ARG A 103 13.40 -4.97 9.59
CA ARG A 103 13.71 -4.24 8.36
C ARG A 103 12.41 -3.70 7.79
N VAL A 104 12.30 -2.39 7.68
CA VAL A 104 11.10 -1.74 7.15
C VAL A 104 11.27 -1.53 5.65
N VAL A 105 10.38 -2.13 4.87
CA VAL A 105 10.38 -2.08 3.40
C VAL A 105 8.99 -1.65 2.93
N VAL A 106 8.93 -0.75 1.97
CA VAL A 106 7.67 -0.33 1.35
C VAL A 106 7.35 -1.20 0.13
N ALA A 107 6.07 -1.51 -0.06
CA ALA A 107 5.52 -2.23 -1.20
C ALA A 107 4.28 -1.49 -1.74
N SER A 108 4.47 -0.53 -2.64
CA SER A 108 3.39 0.28 -3.21
C SER A 108 3.15 -0.03 -4.68
N SER A 109 1.89 0.00 -5.11
CA SER A 109 1.48 -0.04 -6.52
C SER A 109 1.71 1.30 -7.26
N ALA A 110 2.15 2.35 -6.55
CA ALA A 110 2.49 3.64 -7.14
C ALA A 110 3.78 3.55 -7.98
N GLU A 111 3.88 4.39 -9.00
CA GLU A 111 5.13 4.60 -9.73
C GLU A 111 6.16 5.34 -8.85
N SER A 112 7.46 5.15 -9.14
CA SER A 112 8.53 5.78 -8.35
C SER A 112 8.39 7.31 -8.25
N GLN A 113 7.86 7.97 -9.29
CA GLN A 113 7.66 9.42 -9.31
C GLN A 113 6.59 9.92 -8.32
N GLU A 114 5.65 9.04 -7.93
CA GLU A 114 4.62 9.32 -6.93
C GLU A 114 5.05 8.81 -5.55
N LEU A 115 5.75 7.69 -5.51
CA LEU A 115 6.15 7.05 -4.26
C LEU A 115 7.08 7.93 -3.41
N ASP A 116 8.09 8.54 -4.02
CA ASP A 116 9.07 9.35 -3.28
C ASP A 116 8.41 10.52 -2.53
N PRO A 117 7.57 11.36 -3.17
CA PRO A 117 6.84 12.42 -2.45
C PRO A 117 5.86 11.86 -1.39
N LEU A 118 5.20 10.73 -1.64
CA LEU A 118 4.30 10.12 -0.64
C LEU A 118 5.05 9.69 0.62
N LEU A 119 6.27 9.17 0.47
CA LEU A 119 7.12 8.80 1.60
C LEU A 119 7.63 10.03 2.37
N GLU A 120 7.85 11.15 1.69
CA GLU A 120 8.15 12.43 2.34
C GLU A 120 6.95 12.95 3.15
N ILE A 121 5.74 12.88 2.59
CA ILE A 121 4.48 13.24 3.27
C ILE A 121 4.23 12.33 4.49
N ALA A 122 4.50 11.02 4.38
CA ALA A 122 4.46 10.10 5.50
C ALA A 122 5.53 10.36 6.57
N GLY A 123 6.56 11.15 6.25
CA GLY A 123 7.65 11.54 7.17
C GLY A 123 8.58 10.39 7.55
N ILE A 124 8.79 9.41 6.65
CA ILE A 124 9.55 8.19 6.94
C ILE A 124 10.72 7.93 5.98
N THR A 125 10.98 8.79 5.03
CA THR A 125 12.01 8.61 3.98
C THR A 125 13.38 8.28 4.58
N ASP A 126 13.76 8.92 5.69
CA ASP A 126 15.01 8.73 6.40
C ASP A 126 15.09 7.42 7.22
N LEU A 127 13.97 6.77 7.43
CA LEU A 127 13.85 5.54 8.22
C LEU A 127 13.85 4.27 7.36
N LEU A 128 13.57 4.40 6.06
CA LEU A 128 13.43 3.24 5.18
C LEU A 128 14.76 2.63 4.79
N GLN A 129 14.83 1.32 4.83
CA GLN A 129 16.01 0.55 4.42
C GLN A 129 15.91 0.08 2.97
N ALA A 130 14.70 -0.11 2.46
CA ALA A 130 14.43 -0.45 1.08
C ALA A 130 12.98 -0.08 0.70
N ARG A 131 12.72 0.00 -0.60
CA ARG A 131 11.39 0.23 -1.17
C ARG A 131 11.23 -0.58 -2.46
N ALA A 132 10.02 -1.07 -2.69
CA ALA A 132 9.57 -1.65 -3.94
C ALA A 132 8.39 -0.84 -4.47
N SER A 133 8.44 -0.49 -5.74
CA SER A 133 7.42 0.26 -6.47
C SER A 133 6.82 -0.60 -7.58
N SER A 134 5.81 -0.10 -8.28
CA SER A 134 5.23 -0.80 -9.44
C SER A 134 6.27 -1.22 -10.49
N ASN A 135 7.39 -0.50 -10.59
CA ASN A 135 8.48 -0.82 -11.51
C ASN A 135 9.23 -2.12 -11.18
N ASP A 136 9.05 -2.65 -9.98
CA ASP A 136 9.72 -3.85 -9.45
C ASP A 136 8.84 -5.10 -9.51
N ALA A 137 7.62 -4.96 -10.02
CA ALA A 137 6.64 -6.03 -10.12
C ALA A 137 6.16 -6.18 -11.57
N ASN A 138 5.98 -7.43 -12.02
CA ASN A 138 5.40 -7.68 -13.34
C ASN A 138 3.88 -7.51 -13.34
N ARG A 139 3.25 -7.75 -12.19
CA ARG A 139 1.81 -7.63 -11.98
C ARG A 139 1.55 -6.94 -10.65
N SER A 140 0.62 -5.99 -10.68
CA SER A 140 0.22 -5.26 -9.47
C SER A 140 -0.69 -6.09 -8.55
N LYS A 141 -0.94 -5.59 -7.33
CA LYS A 141 -1.92 -6.15 -6.40
C LYS A 141 -3.28 -6.38 -7.11
N PRO A 142 -3.98 -7.47 -6.80
CA PRO A 142 -3.75 -8.44 -5.74
C PRO A 142 -2.73 -9.56 -6.06
N ASP A 143 -2.03 -9.53 -7.22
CA ASP A 143 -0.92 -10.47 -7.41
C ASP A 143 0.21 -10.19 -6.40
N PRO A 144 0.95 -11.22 -5.96
CA PRO A 144 1.94 -11.09 -4.89
C PRO A 144 3.26 -10.44 -5.31
N ASP A 145 3.45 -10.12 -6.59
CA ASP A 145 4.74 -9.77 -7.18
C ASP A 145 5.47 -8.64 -6.42
N ILE A 146 4.74 -7.56 -6.04
CA ILE A 146 5.33 -6.43 -5.32
C ILE A 146 5.70 -6.80 -3.88
N VAL A 147 4.88 -7.64 -3.23
CA VAL A 147 5.14 -8.12 -1.87
C VAL A 147 6.35 -9.05 -1.86
N VAL A 148 6.45 -9.94 -2.85
CA VAL A 148 7.62 -10.82 -3.04
C VAL A 148 8.88 -10.01 -3.33
N ALA A 149 8.79 -8.94 -4.14
CA ALA A 149 9.92 -8.05 -4.40
C ALA A 149 10.40 -7.35 -3.11
N ALA A 150 9.46 -6.84 -2.29
CA ALA A 150 9.76 -6.24 -0.99
C ALA A 150 10.37 -7.27 -0.01
N LEU A 151 9.82 -8.48 0.03
CA LEU A 151 10.33 -9.58 0.86
C LEU A 151 11.77 -9.93 0.49
N ASN A 152 12.07 -10.08 -0.80
CA ASN A 152 13.42 -10.37 -1.29
C ASN A 152 14.41 -9.25 -0.91
N ARG A 153 14.00 -7.99 -1.00
CA ARG A 153 14.83 -6.84 -0.59
C ARG A 153 15.07 -6.80 0.91
N SER A 154 14.12 -7.25 1.70
CA SER A 154 14.30 -7.35 3.15
C SER A 154 15.30 -8.42 3.57
N GLY A 155 15.46 -9.46 2.77
CA GLY A 155 16.25 -10.65 3.11
C GLY A 155 15.63 -11.49 4.23
N ALA A 156 14.39 -11.24 4.61
CA ALA A 156 13.66 -12.02 5.61
C ALA A 156 13.02 -13.26 4.97
N GLU A 157 12.84 -14.29 5.77
CA GLU A 157 11.98 -15.42 5.40
C GLU A 157 10.50 -15.05 5.57
N ARG A 158 9.61 -15.75 4.85
CA ARG A 158 8.17 -15.50 4.90
C ARG A 158 7.59 -15.54 6.32
N SER A 159 8.02 -16.52 7.12
CA SER A 159 7.62 -16.66 8.52
C SER A 159 8.12 -15.54 9.45
N GLN A 160 8.99 -14.67 8.95
CA GLN A 160 9.58 -13.53 9.65
C GLN A 160 9.15 -12.19 9.04
N ALA A 161 8.13 -12.20 8.19
CA ALA A 161 7.63 -11.02 7.51
C ALA A 161 6.13 -10.81 7.80
N ILE A 162 5.76 -9.57 8.05
CA ILE A 162 4.39 -9.14 8.25
C ILE A 162 4.14 -7.93 7.34
N MET A 163 3.02 -7.91 6.63
CA MET A 163 2.57 -6.77 5.86
C MET A 163 1.64 -5.86 6.69
N LEU A 164 1.58 -4.59 6.38
CA LEU A 164 0.56 -3.63 6.80
C LEU A 164 -0.09 -3.07 5.54
N GLY A 165 -1.42 -3.10 5.45
CA GLY A 165 -2.16 -2.61 4.30
C GLY A 165 -3.62 -2.30 4.65
N ASP A 166 -4.33 -1.60 3.74
CA ASP A 166 -5.67 -1.05 3.99
C ASP A 166 -6.75 -1.64 3.08
N THR A 167 -6.38 -2.47 2.10
CA THR A 167 -7.33 -2.99 1.10
C THR A 167 -7.40 -4.51 1.07
N PRO A 168 -8.51 -5.10 0.57
CA PRO A 168 -8.58 -6.53 0.28
C PRO A 168 -7.49 -7.01 -0.69
N TYR A 169 -7.02 -6.13 -1.59
CA TYR A 169 -5.95 -6.44 -2.53
C TYR A 169 -4.60 -6.63 -1.85
N ASP A 170 -4.36 -5.92 -0.74
CA ASP A 170 -3.19 -6.13 0.12
C ASP A 170 -3.27 -7.48 0.82
N VAL A 171 -4.44 -7.80 1.34
CA VAL A 171 -4.69 -9.09 2.02
C VAL A 171 -4.44 -10.24 1.05
N GLU A 172 -5.03 -10.19 -0.14
CA GLU A 172 -4.84 -11.22 -1.17
C GLU A 172 -3.36 -11.34 -1.58
N ALA A 173 -2.68 -10.21 -1.81
CA ALA A 173 -1.27 -10.20 -2.21
C ALA A 173 -0.34 -10.75 -1.12
N ALA A 174 -0.56 -10.39 0.15
CA ALA A 174 0.22 -10.89 1.29
C ALA A 174 0.04 -12.40 1.49
N LEU A 175 -1.20 -12.88 1.48
CA LEU A 175 -1.52 -14.29 1.62
C LEU A 175 -0.97 -15.12 0.44
N ALA A 176 -1.07 -14.61 -0.79
CA ALA A 176 -0.48 -15.25 -1.96
C ALA A 176 1.06 -15.25 -1.92
N ALA A 177 1.69 -14.26 -1.28
CA ALA A 177 3.13 -14.25 -1.00
C ALA A 177 3.52 -15.17 0.16
N GLY A 178 2.54 -15.69 0.93
CA GLY A 178 2.76 -16.57 2.07
C GLY A 178 3.24 -15.85 3.33
N ILE A 179 2.81 -14.61 3.55
CA ILE A 179 3.10 -13.81 4.75
C ILE A 179 1.81 -13.37 5.43
N GLU A 180 1.90 -13.10 6.74
CA GLU A 180 0.78 -12.50 7.49
C GLU A 180 0.62 -11.01 7.17
N ILE A 181 -0.58 -10.49 7.42
CA ILE A 181 -0.90 -9.08 7.21
C ILE A 181 -1.72 -8.54 8.39
N VAL A 182 -1.42 -7.31 8.79
CA VAL A 182 -2.26 -6.46 9.63
C VAL A 182 -3.04 -5.53 8.71
N GLY A 183 -4.35 -5.48 8.86
CA GLY A 183 -5.24 -4.59 8.13
C GLY A 183 -5.46 -3.27 8.88
N VAL A 184 -5.63 -2.17 8.13
CA VAL A 184 -6.13 -0.90 8.67
C VAL A 184 -7.35 -0.43 7.86
N GLU A 185 -8.38 0.08 8.56
CA GLU A 185 -9.66 0.49 7.94
C GLU A 185 -9.57 1.86 7.23
N THR A 186 -8.42 2.49 7.26
CA THR A 186 -8.18 3.83 6.67
C THR A 186 -8.40 3.88 5.16
N GLY A 187 -8.37 2.73 4.49
CA GLY A 187 -8.74 2.58 3.08
C GLY A 187 -10.24 2.64 2.79
N GLY A 188 -11.07 2.70 3.83
CA GLY A 188 -12.54 2.68 3.70
C GLY A 188 -13.12 1.26 3.56
N TRP A 189 -12.36 0.24 3.94
CA TRP A 189 -12.77 -1.15 4.00
C TRP A 189 -12.91 -1.56 5.47
N GLY A 190 -13.99 -2.30 5.79
CA GLY A 190 -14.21 -2.79 7.15
C GLY A 190 -13.57 -4.16 7.41
N PRO A 191 -13.64 -4.67 8.66
CA PRO A 191 -13.04 -5.95 9.03
C PRO A 191 -13.55 -7.13 8.21
N ASP A 192 -14.81 -7.06 7.78
CA ASP A 192 -15.43 -8.11 6.93
C ASP A 192 -14.81 -8.14 5.52
N ASP A 193 -14.37 -7.01 5.00
CA ASP A 193 -13.70 -6.89 3.70
C ASP A 193 -12.23 -7.31 3.80
N LEU A 194 -11.59 -7.09 4.96
CA LEU A 194 -10.19 -7.42 5.24
C LEU A 194 -10.02 -8.83 5.82
N ARG A 195 -10.95 -9.74 5.54
CA ARG A 195 -10.86 -11.14 5.98
C ARG A 195 -9.60 -11.81 5.48
N GLY A 196 -8.88 -12.44 6.41
CA GLY A 196 -7.58 -13.05 6.14
C GLY A 196 -6.43 -12.27 6.74
N ALA A 197 -6.65 -11.00 7.14
CA ALA A 197 -5.72 -10.30 8.00
C ALA A 197 -5.70 -10.94 9.40
N ALA A 198 -4.51 -11.06 9.99
CA ALA A 198 -4.33 -11.61 11.34
C ALA A 198 -4.88 -10.68 12.42
N GLU A 199 -4.87 -9.38 12.15
CA GLU A 199 -5.43 -8.32 12.98
C GLU A 199 -5.96 -7.21 12.08
N VAL A 200 -7.01 -6.50 12.53
CA VAL A 200 -7.53 -5.30 11.86
C VAL A 200 -7.68 -4.20 12.89
N HIS A 201 -7.19 -3.01 12.55
CA HIS A 201 -7.25 -1.80 13.37
C HIS A 201 -7.94 -0.67 12.61
N THR A 202 -8.53 0.27 13.31
CA THR A 202 -9.16 1.45 12.70
C THR A 202 -8.15 2.37 11.97
N GLY A 203 -6.85 2.21 12.27
CA GLY A 203 -5.76 2.92 11.63
C GLY A 203 -4.43 2.73 12.36
N VAL A 204 -3.38 3.33 11.81
CA VAL A 204 -2.01 3.26 12.38
C VAL A 204 -1.95 3.76 13.82
N ALA A 205 -2.74 4.79 14.15
CA ALA A 205 -2.75 5.34 15.51
C ALA A 205 -3.27 4.34 16.55
N GLU A 206 -4.28 3.53 16.21
CA GLU A 206 -4.78 2.46 17.06
C GLU A 206 -3.78 1.31 17.16
N LEU A 207 -3.20 0.89 16.04
CA LEU A 207 -2.13 -0.12 16.05
C LEU A 207 -0.99 0.30 16.98
N CYS A 208 -0.54 1.55 16.92
CA CYS A 208 0.48 2.07 17.83
C CYS A 208 0.04 2.04 19.31
N ALA A 209 -1.24 2.30 19.60
CA ALA A 209 -1.76 2.27 20.98
C ALA A 209 -1.78 0.84 21.55
N HIS A 210 -1.99 -0.15 20.71
CA HIS A 210 -2.06 -1.57 21.07
C HIS A 210 -0.83 -2.37 20.58
N TYR A 211 0.23 -1.68 20.19
CA TYR A 211 1.43 -2.31 19.62
C TYR A 211 1.99 -3.47 20.44
N PRO A 212 2.06 -3.41 21.79
CA PRO A 212 2.59 -4.52 22.60
C PRO A 212 1.80 -5.84 22.43
N ASP A 213 0.53 -5.76 22.05
CA ASP A 213 -0.35 -6.91 21.85
C ASP A 213 -0.45 -7.34 20.38
N SER A 214 0.19 -6.59 19.47
CA SER A 214 0.15 -6.86 18.02
C SER A 214 0.97 -8.07 17.60
N ILE A 215 0.68 -8.61 16.41
CA ILE A 215 1.52 -9.68 15.84
C ILE A 215 2.96 -9.20 15.58
N PHE A 216 3.19 -7.91 15.33
CA PHE A 216 4.55 -7.37 15.24
C PHE A 216 5.32 -7.57 16.53
N ALA A 217 4.77 -7.16 17.67
CA ALA A 217 5.43 -7.34 18.97
C ALA A 217 5.61 -8.82 19.34
N ARG A 218 4.59 -9.66 19.07
CA ARG A 218 4.68 -11.10 19.33
C ARG A 218 5.77 -11.77 18.50
N LEU A 219 5.91 -11.46 17.22
CA LEU A 219 6.96 -12.00 16.35
C LEU A 219 8.35 -11.51 16.82
N ALA A 220 8.45 -10.24 17.25
CA ALA A 220 9.68 -9.69 17.80
C ALA A 220 10.14 -10.45 19.06
N ALA A 221 9.21 -10.72 19.99
CA ALA A 221 9.49 -11.44 21.23
C ALA A 221 9.87 -12.90 20.99
N ALA A 222 9.19 -13.60 20.06
CA ALA A 222 9.44 -15.01 19.76
C ALA A 222 10.86 -15.28 19.23
N SER A 223 11.46 -14.32 18.53
CA SER A 223 12.81 -14.44 17.96
C SER A 223 13.93 -14.02 18.92
N SER A 224 13.59 -13.54 20.12
CA SER A 224 14.53 -13.09 21.14
C SER A 224 14.83 -14.17 22.21
N LEU A 225 14.17 -15.31 22.12
CA LEU A 225 14.44 -16.48 22.98
C LEU A 225 15.66 -17.24 22.46
N PRO A 226 16.65 -17.56 23.32
CA PRO A 226 17.89 -18.22 22.96
C PRO A 226 17.73 -19.65 22.46
#